data_544234cc38cebd41863b2a34f144ccfb
#
_entry.id   544234cc38cebd41863b2a34f144ccfb
#
_cell.length_a   1.000
_cell.length_b   1.000
_cell.length_c   1.000
_cell.angle_alpha   90.00
_cell.angle_beta   90.00
_cell.angle_gamma   90.00
#
_symmetry.space_group_name_H-M   'P 1'
#
loop_
_entity.id
_entity.type
_entity.pdbx_description
1 polymer ?
#
loop_
_entity_poly.entity_id
_entity_poly.type
_entity_poly.pdbx_seq_one_letter_code
_entity_poly.pdbx_strand_id
1 'polypeptide(L)'
;MSKVYSDPPQSLTALDNISFHIDEGEFLCIVGPSGCGKSTLLRMIAGLDKPSSGQVKFRGSIVNQPHPKISMVFQTFALFPWRTVVENVEFGLEAQGRSRKDRATIAADLIEMVGLKGSENLYPKQLSGGMKQRVGIARALAIDPEVVLMDEAFSAIDEFTAEALREEVAEIHASTKKTFLLVTHNLPEAIELADRILVLTARPAKIKSIVDIEIDRPRNPTGSEFVGIHRDIFSLLQSELENSIMRRRLSRIKELQGLKDIEEK
;
A
#
# COMPACT_ATOMS: atom_id res chain seq x y z
N MET A 1 15.39 3.12 9.33
CA MET A 1 15.61 3.92 8.10
C MET A 1 14.86 5.24 8.16
N SER A 2 15.38 6.29 7.50
CA SER A 2 14.73 7.61 7.42
C SER A 2 14.72 8.12 5.98
N LYS A 3 13.78 9.02 5.67
CA LYS A 3 13.69 9.68 4.35
C LYS A 3 13.53 11.18 4.51
N VAL A 4 14.47 11.91 3.92
CA VAL A 4 14.48 13.37 3.84
C VAL A 4 14.50 13.77 2.36
N TYR A 5 13.58 14.62 1.97
CA TYR A 5 13.58 15.26 0.66
C TYR A 5 14.25 16.63 0.80
N SER A 6 15.31 16.86 0.03
CA SER A 6 16.12 18.08 0.09
C SER A 6 15.88 18.90 -1.17
N ASP A 7 14.74 19.60 -1.23
CA ASP A 7 14.46 20.59 -2.28
C ASP A 7 14.65 22.01 -1.70
N PRO A 8 15.71 22.72 -2.12
CA PRO A 8 15.91 24.09 -1.62
C PRO A 8 14.74 25.01 -1.95
N PRO A 9 14.30 25.89 -1.03
CA PRO A 9 14.96 26.25 0.23
C PRO A 9 14.56 25.40 1.46
N GLN A 10 13.73 24.37 1.31
CA GLN A 10 13.20 23.60 2.43
C GLN A 10 13.61 22.13 2.37
N SER A 11 14.06 21.57 3.48
CA SER A 11 14.18 20.11 3.64
C SER A 11 12.93 19.56 4.32
N LEU A 12 12.41 18.43 3.84
CA LEU A 12 11.22 17.80 4.39
C LEU A 12 11.54 16.39 4.84
N THR A 13 11.53 16.15 6.15
CA THR A 13 11.62 14.80 6.70
C THR A 13 10.27 14.12 6.57
N ALA A 14 10.17 13.12 5.71
CA ALA A 14 8.97 12.32 5.51
C ALA A 14 8.87 11.19 6.53
N LEU A 15 9.97 10.45 6.72
CA LEU A 15 10.06 9.30 7.63
C LEU A 15 11.26 9.48 8.55
N ASP A 16 11.07 9.18 9.84
CA ASP A 16 12.11 9.32 10.86
C ASP A 16 12.23 8.03 11.68
N ASN A 17 13.39 7.37 11.51
CA ASN A 17 13.78 6.17 12.25
C ASN A 17 12.74 5.03 12.23
N ILE A 18 12.19 4.70 11.07
CA ILE A 18 11.30 3.56 10.88
C ILE A 18 12.11 2.26 10.92
N SER A 19 11.72 1.32 11.79
CA SER A 19 12.33 0.00 11.90
C SER A 19 11.28 -1.06 12.24
N PHE A 20 11.06 -2.03 11.35
CA PHE A 20 10.17 -3.18 11.53
C PHE A 20 10.59 -4.33 10.61
N HIS A 21 10.01 -5.48 10.81
CA HIS A 21 10.13 -6.64 9.93
C HIS A 21 8.75 -7.12 9.49
N ILE A 22 8.72 -7.88 8.42
CA ILE A 22 7.54 -8.58 7.91
C ILE A 22 7.95 -10.04 7.79
N ASP A 23 7.16 -10.94 8.34
CA ASP A 23 7.40 -12.37 8.28
C ASP A 23 6.93 -12.95 6.93
N GLU A 24 7.51 -14.09 6.54
CA GLU A 24 7.11 -14.78 5.31
C GLU A 24 5.66 -15.29 5.44
N GLY A 25 4.83 -14.98 4.45
CA GLY A 25 3.41 -15.33 4.44
C GLY A 25 2.52 -14.42 5.30
N GLU A 26 3.08 -13.38 5.90
CA GLU A 26 2.31 -12.41 6.70
C GLU A 26 1.55 -11.41 5.81
N PHE A 27 0.35 -11.02 6.26
CA PHE A 27 -0.36 -9.85 5.74
C PHE A 27 -0.18 -8.67 6.71
N LEU A 28 0.73 -7.75 6.41
CA LEU A 28 0.95 -6.53 7.19
C LEU A 28 0.18 -5.36 6.59
N CYS A 29 -0.57 -4.62 7.41
CA CYS A 29 -1.13 -3.34 7.00
C CYS A 29 -0.40 -2.17 7.66
N ILE A 30 -0.22 -1.08 6.92
CA ILE A 30 0.31 0.18 7.44
C ILE A 30 -0.78 1.23 7.36
N VAL A 31 -1.17 1.77 8.50
CA VAL A 31 -2.16 2.85 8.62
C VAL A 31 -1.53 4.12 9.19
N GLY A 32 -2.11 5.25 8.87
CA GLY A 32 -1.62 6.54 9.38
C GLY A 32 -2.29 7.72 8.67
N PRO A 33 -2.14 8.95 9.17
CA PRO A 33 -2.73 10.14 8.59
C PRO A 33 -2.34 10.35 7.13
N SER A 34 -3.24 10.98 6.35
CA SER A 34 -2.94 11.31 4.96
C SER A 34 -1.69 12.18 4.85
N GLY A 35 -0.81 11.83 3.90
CA GLY A 35 0.45 12.55 3.67
C GLY A 35 1.53 12.33 4.73
N CYS A 36 1.39 11.37 5.66
CA CYS A 36 2.45 11.09 6.66
C CYS A 36 3.70 10.44 6.05
N GLY A 37 3.58 9.75 4.91
CA GLY A 37 4.72 9.11 4.24
C GLY A 37 4.53 7.63 3.91
N LYS A 38 3.31 7.09 4.01
CA LYS A 38 3.00 5.67 3.75
C LYS A 38 3.46 5.21 2.36
N SER A 39 3.05 5.90 1.30
CA SER A 39 3.48 5.56 -0.07
C SER A 39 4.99 5.75 -0.28
N THR A 40 5.62 6.73 0.41
CA THR A 40 7.09 6.86 0.42
C THR A 40 7.75 5.61 1.00
N LEU A 41 7.24 5.10 2.13
CA LEU A 41 7.73 3.88 2.76
C LEU A 41 7.59 2.68 1.81
N LEU A 42 6.41 2.53 1.20
CA LEU A 42 6.12 1.45 0.26
C LEU A 42 7.06 1.49 -0.96
N ARG A 43 7.29 2.69 -1.52
CA ARG A 43 8.20 2.88 -2.66
C ARG A 43 9.65 2.53 -2.32
N MET A 44 10.10 2.79 -1.10
CA MET A 44 11.43 2.37 -0.66
C MET A 44 11.51 0.85 -0.50
N ILE A 45 10.47 0.19 0.00
CA ILE A 45 10.40 -1.27 0.09
C ILE A 45 10.39 -1.89 -1.30
N ALA A 46 9.71 -1.27 -2.27
CA ALA A 46 9.70 -1.69 -3.68
C ALA A 46 11.05 -1.47 -4.40
N GLY A 47 12.00 -0.76 -3.79
CA GLY A 47 13.25 -0.36 -4.44
C GLY A 47 13.09 0.75 -5.48
N LEU A 48 11.94 1.43 -5.51
CA LEU A 48 11.64 2.55 -6.41
C LEU A 48 12.21 3.88 -5.88
N ASP A 49 12.49 3.95 -4.60
CA ASP A 49 13.11 5.09 -3.94
C ASP A 49 14.14 4.59 -2.92
N LYS A 50 15.13 5.42 -2.57
CA LYS A 50 16.18 5.07 -1.61
C LYS A 50 15.97 5.80 -0.29
N PRO A 51 16.19 5.14 0.86
CA PRO A 51 16.24 5.82 2.14
C PRO A 51 17.41 6.81 2.17
N SER A 52 17.25 7.93 2.89
CA SER A 52 18.33 8.89 3.14
C SER A 52 19.32 8.35 4.19
N SER A 53 18.85 7.49 5.09
CA SER A 53 19.68 6.74 6.06
C SER A 53 19.01 5.42 6.43
N GLY A 54 19.83 4.45 6.84
CA GLY A 54 19.38 3.09 7.09
C GLY A 54 19.21 2.31 5.78
N GLN A 55 18.47 1.20 5.81
CA GLN A 55 18.36 0.28 4.68
C GLN A 55 17.06 -0.52 4.72
N VAL A 56 16.60 -0.96 3.55
CA VAL A 56 15.58 -2.01 3.37
C VAL A 56 16.31 -3.30 3.02
N LYS A 57 15.88 -4.41 3.61
CA LYS A 57 16.42 -5.74 3.29
C LYS A 57 15.32 -6.69 2.86
N PHE A 58 15.59 -7.50 1.86
CA PHE A 58 14.79 -8.64 1.43
C PHE A 58 15.67 -9.88 1.47
N ARG A 59 15.29 -10.90 2.26
CA ARG A 59 16.11 -12.12 2.47
C ARG A 59 17.57 -11.83 2.82
N GLY A 60 17.79 -10.84 3.71
CA GLY A 60 19.12 -10.42 4.14
C GLY A 60 19.88 -9.51 3.16
N SER A 61 19.47 -9.43 1.90
CA SER A 61 20.08 -8.58 0.87
C SER A 61 19.47 -7.18 0.86
N ILE A 62 20.31 -6.14 0.64
CA ILE A 62 19.85 -4.75 0.59
C ILE A 62 19.08 -4.52 -0.71
N VAL A 63 17.88 -3.93 -0.60
CA VAL A 63 17.04 -3.50 -1.73
C VAL A 63 17.46 -2.09 -2.17
N ASN A 64 18.21 -1.98 -3.25
CA ASN A 64 18.65 -0.69 -3.83
C ASN A 64 17.97 -0.34 -5.16
N GLN A 65 17.22 -1.27 -5.72
CA GLN A 65 16.50 -1.18 -6.99
C GLN A 65 15.32 -2.15 -6.96
N PRO A 66 14.35 -2.05 -7.88
CA PRO A 66 13.25 -3.00 -7.99
C PRO A 66 13.74 -4.45 -8.05
N HIS A 67 13.10 -5.31 -7.26
CA HIS A 67 13.48 -6.71 -7.14
C HIS A 67 12.43 -7.60 -7.83
N PRO A 68 12.81 -8.63 -8.65
CA PRO A 68 11.86 -9.47 -9.39
C PRO A 68 10.82 -10.20 -8.53
N LYS A 69 11.14 -10.42 -7.25
CA LYS A 69 10.26 -11.09 -6.29
C LYS A 69 9.42 -10.14 -5.42
N ILE A 70 9.47 -8.85 -5.70
CA ILE A 70 8.64 -7.82 -5.05
C ILE A 70 7.80 -7.16 -6.14
N SER A 71 6.49 -7.31 -6.07
CA SER A 71 5.54 -6.65 -6.99
C SER A 71 4.78 -5.53 -6.29
N MET A 72 4.15 -4.64 -7.09
CA MET A 72 3.40 -3.52 -6.55
C MET A 72 2.09 -3.32 -7.30
N VAL A 73 1.00 -3.20 -6.54
CA VAL A 73 -0.32 -2.76 -6.98
C VAL A 73 -0.46 -1.29 -6.62
N PHE A 74 -0.76 -0.46 -7.62
CA PHE A 74 -0.82 1.00 -7.48
C PHE A 74 -2.25 1.49 -7.24
N GLN A 75 -2.40 2.58 -6.51
CA GLN A 75 -3.66 3.27 -6.27
C GLN A 75 -4.38 3.67 -7.57
N THR A 76 -3.65 4.13 -8.57
CA THR A 76 -4.18 4.61 -9.87
C THR A 76 -4.24 3.52 -10.93
N PHE A 77 -4.28 2.24 -10.53
CA PHE A 77 -4.26 1.04 -11.39
C PHE A 77 -2.99 0.90 -12.24
N ALA A 78 -2.42 1.99 -12.75
CA ALA A 78 -1.22 2.05 -13.60
C ALA A 78 -1.23 1.05 -14.76
N LEU A 79 -2.40 0.83 -15.38
CA LEU A 79 -2.55 -0.03 -16.56
C LEU A 79 -2.03 0.69 -17.81
N PHE A 80 -1.44 -0.09 -18.73
CA PHE A 80 -1.06 0.40 -20.03
C PHE A 80 -2.33 0.60 -20.89
N PRO A 81 -2.73 1.83 -21.24
CA PRO A 81 -4.01 2.09 -21.88
C PRO A 81 -4.11 1.57 -23.33
N TRP A 82 -2.96 1.28 -23.95
CA TRP A 82 -2.85 0.70 -25.30
C TRP A 82 -2.72 -0.81 -25.32
N ARG A 83 -2.74 -1.47 -24.16
CA ARG A 83 -2.73 -2.95 -24.02
C ARG A 83 -4.09 -3.42 -23.53
N THR A 84 -4.49 -4.60 -23.99
CA THR A 84 -5.68 -5.32 -23.49
C THR A 84 -5.46 -5.82 -22.06
N VAL A 85 -6.50 -6.41 -21.45
CA VAL A 85 -6.41 -7.04 -20.12
C VAL A 85 -5.31 -8.11 -20.11
N VAL A 86 -5.36 -9.07 -21.05
CA VAL A 86 -4.37 -10.15 -21.10
C VAL A 86 -2.96 -9.60 -21.33
N GLU A 87 -2.77 -8.64 -22.22
CA GLU A 87 -1.47 -8.03 -22.49
C GLU A 87 -0.93 -7.22 -21.29
N ASN A 88 -1.81 -6.63 -20.48
CA ASN A 88 -1.41 -5.98 -19.22
C ASN A 88 -0.91 -7.03 -18.22
N VAL A 89 -1.59 -8.15 -18.06
CA VAL A 89 -1.19 -9.24 -17.15
C VAL A 89 0.11 -9.89 -17.62
N GLU A 90 0.27 -10.13 -18.92
CA GLU A 90 1.48 -10.74 -19.52
C GLU A 90 2.72 -9.86 -19.44
N PHE A 91 2.59 -8.54 -19.23
CA PHE A 91 3.69 -7.58 -19.37
C PHE A 91 4.93 -7.95 -18.55
N GLY A 92 4.75 -8.31 -17.27
CA GLY A 92 5.86 -8.70 -16.41
C GLY A 92 6.53 -10.01 -16.86
N LEU A 93 5.74 -10.96 -17.35
CA LEU A 93 6.23 -12.23 -17.90
C LEU A 93 7.00 -12.03 -19.20
N GLU A 94 6.56 -11.07 -20.03
CA GLU A 94 7.26 -10.66 -21.25
C GLU A 94 8.66 -10.10 -20.91
N ALA A 95 8.74 -9.23 -19.91
CA ALA A 95 10.00 -8.68 -19.41
C ALA A 95 10.93 -9.75 -18.82
N GLN A 96 10.38 -10.84 -18.27
CA GLN A 96 11.13 -12.01 -17.80
C GLN A 96 11.58 -12.94 -18.94
N GLY A 97 11.22 -12.69 -20.21
CA GLY A 97 11.57 -13.51 -21.36
C GLY A 97 10.80 -14.85 -21.44
N ARG A 98 9.63 -14.97 -20.77
CA ARG A 98 8.81 -16.18 -20.84
C ARG A 98 8.26 -16.41 -22.24
N SER A 99 8.10 -17.69 -22.64
CA SER A 99 7.53 -18.04 -23.92
C SER A 99 6.09 -17.52 -24.07
N ARG A 100 5.65 -17.23 -25.29
CA ARG A 100 4.26 -16.76 -25.55
C ARG A 100 3.22 -17.76 -25.01
N LYS A 101 3.49 -19.07 -25.12
CA LYS A 101 2.61 -20.11 -24.62
C LYS A 101 2.48 -20.06 -23.10
N ASP A 102 3.61 -19.97 -22.37
CA ASP A 102 3.61 -19.93 -20.91
C ASP A 102 2.91 -18.65 -20.40
N ARG A 103 3.18 -17.50 -21.06
CA ARG A 103 2.53 -16.23 -20.70
C ARG A 103 1.01 -16.33 -20.84
N ALA A 104 0.53 -16.86 -21.97
CA ALA A 104 -0.90 -16.99 -22.22
C ALA A 104 -1.59 -17.91 -21.20
N THR A 105 -0.95 -19.01 -20.81
CA THR A 105 -1.48 -19.92 -19.79
C THR A 105 -1.55 -19.23 -18.42
N ILE A 106 -0.44 -18.64 -17.97
CA ILE A 106 -0.38 -17.94 -16.65
C ILE A 106 -1.38 -16.78 -16.61
N ALA A 107 -1.46 -16.00 -17.69
CA ALA A 107 -2.39 -14.87 -17.73
C ALA A 107 -3.85 -15.33 -17.71
N ALA A 108 -4.21 -16.40 -18.40
CA ALA A 108 -5.56 -16.95 -18.39
C ALA A 108 -5.99 -17.42 -16.98
N ASP A 109 -5.11 -18.17 -16.31
CA ASP A 109 -5.36 -18.65 -14.93
C ASP A 109 -5.56 -17.47 -13.94
N LEU A 110 -4.73 -16.43 -14.04
CA LEU A 110 -4.83 -15.26 -13.17
C LEU A 110 -6.05 -14.39 -13.50
N ILE A 111 -6.41 -14.22 -14.77
CA ILE A 111 -7.61 -13.49 -15.18
C ILE A 111 -8.86 -14.21 -14.67
N GLU A 112 -8.89 -15.54 -14.72
CA GLU A 112 -9.97 -16.32 -14.14
C GLU A 112 -10.01 -16.21 -12.61
N MET A 113 -8.84 -16.29 -11.96
CA MET A 113 -8.69 -16.14 -10.48
C MET A 113 -9.26 -14.83 -9.97
N VAL A 114 -9.06 -13.71 -10.69
CA VAL A 114 -9.58 -12.41 -10.32
C VAL A 114 -10.97 -12.10 -10.90
N GLY A 115 -11.71 -13.12 -11.37
CA GLY A 115 -13.09 -12.98 -11.85
C GLY A 115 -13.27 -12.18 -13.14
N LEU A 116 -12.24 -12.10 -14.00
CA LEU A 116 -12.27 -11.33 -15.26
C LEU A 116 -12.36 -12.19 -16.52
N LYS A 117 -12.72 -13.47 -16.38
CA LYS A 117 -12.92 -14.38 -17.51
C LYS A 117 -13.92 -13.81 -18.52
N GLY A 118 -13.55 -13.80 -19.79
CA GLY A 118 -14.33 -13.21 -20.89
C GLY A 118 -14.01 -11.72 -21.15
N SER A 119 -13.13 -11.11 -20.35
CA SER A 119 -12.71 -9.71 -20.52
C SER A 119 -11.27 -9.56 -21.08
N GLU A 120 -10.64 -10.63 -21.50
CA GLU A 120 -9.21 -10.72 -21.87
C GLU A 120 -8.82 -9.71 -22.95
N ASN A 121 -9.71 -9.46 -23.91
CA ASN A 121 -9.48 -8.59 -25.07
C ASN A 121 -9.96 -7.15 -24.87
N LEU A 122 -10.50 -6.80 -23.70
CA LEU A 122 -10.94 -5.44 -23.40
C LEU A 122 -9.74 -4.53 -23.09
N TYR A 123 -9.85 -3.28 -23.49
CA TYR A 123 -8.87 -2.24 -23.13
C TYR A 123 -9.26 -1.54 -21.82
N PRO A 124 -8.30 -0.92 -21.09
CA PRO A 124 -8.58 -0.26 -19.81
C PRO A 124 -9.72 0.77 -19.86
N LYS A 125 -9.93 1.47 -20.99
CA LYS A 125 -11.04 2.43 -21.17
C LYS A 125 -12.44 1.80 -21.13
N GLN A 126 -12.53 0.48 -21.33
CA GLN A 126 -13.79 -0.28 -21.37
C GLN A 126 -14.09 -0.95 -20.01
N LEU A 127 -13.18 -0.82 -19.03
CA LEU A 127 -13.28 -1.46 -17.72
C LEU A 127 -13.81 -0.50 -16.67
N SER A 128 -14.61 -1.03 -15.73
CA SER A 128 -14.94 -0.33 -14.47
C SER A 128 -13.70 -0.13 -13.59
N GLY A 129 -13.81 0.68 -12.54
CA GLY A 129 -12.73 0.88 -11.56
C GLY A 129 -12.30 -0.43 -10.90
N GLY A 130 -13.26 -1.24 -10.43
CA GLY A 130 -12.99 -2.54 -9.84
C GLY A 130 -12.32 -3.52 -10.82
N MET A 131 -12.78 -3.58 -12.07
CA MET A 131 -12.14 -4.41 -13.09
C MET A 131 -10.69 -3.99 -13.35
N LYS A 132 -10.41 -2.68 -13.42
CA LYS A 132 -9.03 -2.17 -13.56
C LYS A 132 -8.14 -2.61 -12.40
N GLN A 133 -8.68 -2.56 -11.19
CA GLN A 133 -7.93 -2.98 -10.00
C GLN A 133 -7.62 -4.47 -10.01
N ARG A 134 -8.60 -5.31 -10.40
CA ARG A 134 -8.42 -6.76 -10.58
C ARG A 134 -7.32 -7.06 -11.62
N VAL A 135 -7.29 -6.34 -12.73
CA VAL A 135 -6.19 -6.45 -13.72
C VAL A 135 -4.84 -6.06 -13.09
N GLY A 136 -4.80 -5.01 -12.26
CA GLY A 136 -3.60 -4.59 -11.54
C GLY A 136 -3.08 -5.67 -10.59
N ILE A 137 -3.98 -6.35 -9.87
CA ILE A 137 -3.65 -7.46 -8.96
C ILE A 137 -3.15 -8.67 -9.77
N ALA A 138 -3.86 -9.09 -10.82
CA ALA A 138 -3.46 -10.19 -11.68
C ALA A 138 -2.06 -9.95 -12.29
N ARG A 139 -1.80 -8.73 -12.79
CA ARG A 139 -0.49 -8.33 -13.30
C ARG A 139 0.61 -8.40 -12.24
N ALA A 140 0.31 -7.99 -11.01
CA ALA A 140 1.27 -8.05 -9.91
C ALA A 140 1.61 -9.48 -9.51
N LEU A 141 0.63 -10.40 -9.57
CA LEU A 141 0.81 -11.82 -9.25
C LEU A 141 1.48 -12.60 -10.39
N ALA A 142 1.36 -12.17 -11.65
CA ALA A 142 1.84 -12.88 -12.82
C ALA A 142 3.34 -13.22 -12.78
N ILE A 143 4.15 -12.33 -12.24
CA ILE A 143 5.61 -12.52 -12.13
C ILE A 143 6.02 -13.50 -11.01
N ASP A 144 5.06 -14.14 -10.36
CA ASP A 144 5.27 -15.01 -9.19
C ASP A 144 6.12 -14.34 -8.09
N PRO A 145 5.63 -13.20 -7.53
CA PRO A 145 6.33 -12.51 -6.47
C PRO A 145 6.28 -13.29 -5.16
N GLU A 146 7.20 -13.00 -4.26
CA GLU A 146 7.16 -13.44 -2.86
C GLU A 146 6.51 -12.38 -1.96
N VAL A 147 6.63 -11.10 -2.36
CA VAL A 147 6.04 -9.96 -1.66
C VAL A 147 5.16 -9.15 -2.63
N VAL A 148 3.92 -8.91 -2.23
CA VAL A 148 2.97 -8.06 -2.94
C VAL A 148 2.74 -6.79 -2.14
N LEU A 149 3.15 -5.67 -2.67
CA LEU A 149 2.95 -4.35 -2.09
C LEU A 149 1.67 -3.74 -2.67
N MET A 150 0.81 -3.14 -1.83
CA MET A 150 -0.47 -2.57 -2.22
C MET A 150 -0.58 -1.13 -1.69
N ASP A 151 -0.59 -0.14 -2.59
CA ASP A 151 -0.70 1.28 -2.23
C ASP A 151 -2.15 1.74 -2.40
N GLU A 152 -2.90 1.84 -1.30
CA GLU A 152 -4.31 2.23 -1.27
C GLU A 152 -5.17 1.51 -2.32
N ALA A 153 -4.97 0.20 -2.46
CA ALA A 153 -5.47 -0.60 -3.57
C ALA A 153 -7.01 -0.62 -3.72
N PHE A 154 -7.75 -0.28 -2.68
CA PHE A 154 -9.22 -0.32 -2.69
C PHE A 154 -9.86 1.08 -2.72
N SER A 155 -9.06 2.15 -2.60
CA SER A 155 -9.57 3.52 -2.42
C SER A 155 -10.22 4.14 -3.67
N ALA A 156 -9.94 3.61 -4.87
CA ALA A 156 -10.40 4.16 -6.14
C ALA A 156 -11.67 3.48 -6.70
N ILE A 157 -12.32 2.63 -5.91
CA ILE A 157 -13.52 1.86 -6.28
C ILE A 157 -14.63 2.06 -5.24
N ASP A 158 -15.88 1.78 -5.61
CA ASP A 158 -17.01 1.86 -4.67
C ASP A 158 -16.91 0.77 -3.58
N GLU A 159 -17.56 1.02 -2.44
CA GLU A 159 -17.39 0.18 -1.24
C GLU A 159 -17.85 -1.28 -1.47
N PHE A 160 -18.95 -1.53 -2.19
CA PHE A 160 -19.42 -2.90 -2.45
C PHE A 160 -18.42 -3.69 -3.30
N THR A 161 -17.88 -3.03 -4.33
CA THR A 161 -16.83 -3.63 -5.17
C THR A 161 -15.54 -3.83 -4.38
N ALA A 162 -15.20 -2.89 -3.48
CA ALA A 162 -14.02 -2.99 -2.63
C ALA A 162 -14.11 -4.15 -1.64
N GLU A 163 -15.28 -4.35 -1.01
CA GLU A 163 -15.53 -5.46 -0.10
C GLU A 163 -15.32 -6.82 -0.79
N ALA A 164 -15.97 -7.04 -1.93
CA ALA A 164 -15.79 -8.26 -2.71
C ALA A 164 -14.32 -8.48 -3.12
N LEU A 165 -13.61 -7.41 -3.49
CA LEU A 165 -12.21 -7.51 -3.88
C LEU A 165 -11.28 -7.80 -2.68
N ARG A 166 -11.60 -7.29 -1.48
CA ARG A 166 -10.86 -7.62 -0.24
C ARG A 166 -11.00 -9.10 0.11
N GLU A 167 -12.22 -9.67 -0.01
CA GLU A 167 -12.45 -11.10 0.17
C GLU A 167 -11.59 -11.93 -0.80
N GLU A 168 -11.58 -11.59 -2.08
CA GLU A 168 -10.73 -12.26 -3.08
C GLU A 168 -9.23 -12.16 -2.76
N VAL A 169 -8.78 -10.98 -2.33
CA VAL A 169 -7.36 -10.79 -1.92
C VAL A 169 -7.04 -11.62 -0.69
N ALA A 170 -7.96 -11.75 0.27
CA ALA A 170 -7.79 -12.61 1.43
C ALA A 170 -7.70 -14.10 1.03
N GLU A 171 -8.52 -14.56 0.08
CA GLU A 171 -8.47 -15.92 -0.48
C GLU A 171 -7.15 -16.19 -1.23
N ILE A 172 -6.70 -15.22 -2.04
CA ILE A 172 -5.41 -15.28 -2.72
C ILE A 172 -4.27 -15.39 -1.71
N HIS A 173 -4.29 -14.57 -0.65
CA HIS A 173 -3.30 -14.64 0.41
C HIS A 173 -3.29 -16.02 1.10
N ALA A 174 -4.46 -16.51 1.51
CA ALA A 174 -4.60 -17.80 2.19
C ALA A 174 -4.11 -18.98 1.32
N SER A 175 -4.41 -18.97 0.01
CA SER A 175 -4.07 -20.05 -0.92
C SER A 175 -2.61 -20.01 -1.37
N THR A 176 -2.03 -18.83 -1.53
CA THR A 176 -0.66 -18.66 -2.08
C THR A 176 0.42 -18.56 -1.01
N LYS A 177 0.04 -18.22 0.23
CA LYS A 177 0.95 -17.94 1.35
C LYS A 177 2.03 -16.90 1.01
N LYS A 178 1.74 -16.00 0.06
CA LYS A 178 2.64 -14.88 -0.27
C LYS A 178 2.57 -13.82 0.82
N THR A 179 3.64 -13.08 1.00
CA THR A 179 3.67 -11.94 1.92
C THR A 179 2.98 -10.74 1.29
N PHE A 180 2.04 -10.11 2.01
CA PHE A 180 1.33 -8.91 1.56
C PHE A 180 1.65 -7.73 2.46
N LEU A 181 1.84 -6.56 1.87
CA LEU A 181 1.94 -5.29 2.58
C LEU A 181 0.97 -4.29 1.97
N LEU A 182 -0.07 -3.96 2.70
CA LEU A 182 -1.07 -2.96 2.32
C LEU A 182 -0.83 -1.65 3.05
N VAL A 183 -0.79 -0.56 2.29
CA VAL A 183 -0.90 0.79 2.83
C VAL A 183 -2.32 1.28 2.60
N THR A 184 -3.00 1.69 3.68
CA THR A 184 -4.36 2.22 3.60
C THR A 184 -4.60 3.31 4.66
N HIS A 185 -5.64 4.11 4.45
CA HIS A 185 -6.21 5.00 5.46
C HIS A 185 -7.56 4.49 5.99
N ASN A 186 -8.07 3.37 5.44
CA ASN A 186 -9.32 2.73 5.83
C ASN A 186 -9.04 1.65 6.89
N LEU A 187 -9.51 1.86 8.13
CA LEU A 187 -9.29 0.93 9.24
C LEU A 187 -10.03 -0.41 9.08
N PRO A 188 -11.29 -0.44 8.64
CA PRO A 188 -11.97 -1.69 8.32
C PRO A 188 -11.15 -2.57 7.38
N GLU A 189 -10.63 -2.06 6.26
CA GLU A 189 -9.77 -2.81 5.34
C GLU A 189 -8.55 -3.41 6.04
N ALA A 190 -7.88 -2.59 6.86
CA ALA A 190 -6.70 -3.05 7.58
C ALA A 190 -7.05 -4.17 8.57
N ILE A 191 -8.15 -4.05 9.31
CA ILE A 191 -8.57 -5.05 10.29
C ILE A 191 -9.07 -6.32 9.59
N GLU A 192 -9.75 -6.22 8.46
CA GLU A 192 -10.22 -7.37 7.68
C GLU A 192 -9.07 -8.24 7.19
N LEU A 193 -7.98 -7.62 6.70
CA LEU A 193 -6.93 -8.29 5.94
C LEU A 193 -5.67 -8.62 6.75
N ALA A 194 -5.28 -7.77 7.71
CA ALA A 194 -3.97 -7.86 8.33
C ALA A 194 -3.84 -8.96 9.40
N ASP A 195 -2.67 -9.55 9.52
CA ASP A 195 -2.23 -10.27 10.71
C ASP A 195 -1.69 -9.27 11.75
N ARG A 196 -1.00 -8.21 11.27
CA ARG A 196 -0.55 -7.09 12.09
C ARG A 196 -0.83 -5.75 11.41
N ILE A 197 -1.09 -4.74 12.23
CA ILE A 197 -1.29 -3.36 11.78
C ILE A 197 -0.21 -2.47 12.37
N LEU A 198 0.57 -1.82 11.51
CA LEU A 198 1.58 -0.83 11.88
C LEU A 198 0.97 0.56 11.80
N VAL A 199 0.86 1.24 12.94
CA VAL A 199 0.28 2.58 13.04
C VAL A 199 1.39 3.62 12.98
N LEU A 200 1.31 4.53 12.00
CA LEU A 200 2.27 5.62 11.82
C LEU A 200 1.75 6.93 12.43
N THR A 201 2.68 7.74 12.95
CA THR A 201 2.40 9.11 13.39
C THR A 201 2.18 10.04 12.18
N ALA A 202 1.72 11.25 12.45
CA ALA A 202 1.81 12.36 11.50
C ALA A 202 3.29 12.67 11.17
N ARG A 203 3.51 13.41 10.06
CA ARG A 203 4.85 13.77 9.57
C ARG A 203 5.66 14.62 10.58
N PRO A 204 6.96 14.31 10.78
CA PRO A 204 7.70 13.16 10.24
C PRO A 204 7.17 11.85 10.81
N ALA A 205 6.89 10.86 9.93
CA ALA A 205 6.29 9.63 10.39
C ALA A 205 7.28 8.78 11.18
N LYS A 206 6.79 8.29 12.32
CA LYS A 206 7.42 7.28 13.17
C LYS A 206 6.44 6.14 13.40
N ILE A 207 6.91 5.00 13.80
CA ILE A 207 6.03 3.92 14.28
C ILE A 207 5.49 4.36 15.65
N LYS A 208 4.17 4.44 15.74
CA LYS A 208 3.45 4.74 16.98
C LYS A 208 3.13 3.47 17.75
N SER A 209 2.63 2.47 17.04
CA SER A 209 2.26 1.17 17.60
C SER A 209 2.28 0.10 16.53
N ILE A 210 2.43 -1.14 16.94
CA ILE A 210 2.16 -2.34 16.14
C ILE A 210 1.10 -3.11 16.89
N VAL A 211 0.02 -3.49 16.20
CA VAL A 211 -1.15 -4.16 16.77
C VAL A 211 -1.30 -5.50 16.07
N ASP A 212 -1.24 -6.58 16.82
CA ASP A 212 -1.53 -7.93 16.36
C ASP A 212 -3.05 -8.13 16.27
N ILE A 213 -3.53 -8.78 15.21
CA ILE A 213 -4.96 -9.02 14.99
C ILE A 213 -5.24 -10.51 15.19
N GLU A 214 -5.65 -10.87 16.38
CA GLU A 214 -5.87 -12.26 16.80
C GLU A 214 -7.27 -12.81 16.44
N ILE A 215 -8.06 -12.06 15.65
CA ILE A 215 -9.39 -12.52 15.20
C ILE A 215 -9.23 -13.42 13.96
N ASP A 216 -9.84 -14.60 13.98
CA ASP A 216 -9.86 -15.52 12.86
C ASP A 216 -10.59 -14.95 11.63
N ARG A 217 -10.13 -15.33 10.44
CA ARG A 217 -10.80 -15.01 9.16
C ARG A 217 -11.84 -16.08 8.79
N PRO A 218 -13.00 -15.71 8.21
CA PRO A 218 -13.44 -14.35 7.84
C PRO A 218 -13.86 -13.52 9.05
N ARG A 219 -13.43 -12.25 9.09
CA ARG A 219 -13.69 -11.35 10.21
C ARG A 219 -15.03 -10.63 10.05
N ASN A 220 -15.84 -10.65 11.11
CA ASN A 220 -17.13 -9.97 11.11
C ASN A 220 -16.96 -8.49 11.50
N PRO A 221 -17.20 -7.51 10.59
CA PRO A 221 -17.04 -6.09 10.88
C PRO A 221 -17.96 -5.56 12.00
N THR A 222 -19.06 -6.26 12.28
CA THR A 222 -20.01 -5.91 13.35
C THR A 222 -19.74 -6.66 14.67
N GLY A 223 -18.76 -7.56 14.69
CA GLY A 223 -18.36 -8.30 15.89
C GLY A 223 -17.73 -7.41 16.95
N SER A 224 -17.95 -7.72 18.22
CA SER A 224 -17.45 -6.92 19.35
C SER A 224 -15.93 -6.78 19.38
N GLU A 225 -15.18 -7.83 19.01
CA GLU A 225 -13.73 -7.84 18.94
C GLU A 225 -13.23 -6.91 17.82
N PHE A 226 -13.82 -7.01 16.62
CA PHE A 226 -13.51 -6.13 15.51
C PHE A 226 -13.74 -4.64 15.86
N VAL A 227 -14.91 -4.35 16.44
CA VAL A 227 -15.27 -2.98 16.88
C VAL A 227 -14.32 -2.49 17.99
N GLY A 228 -13.89 -3.37 18.89
CA GLY A 228 -12.90 -3.07 19.92
C GLY A 228 -11.57 -2.63 19.30
N ILE A 229 -11.00 -3.46 18.42
CA ILE A 229 -9.73 -3.18 17.72
C ILE A 229 -9.84 -1.90 16.89
N HIS A 230 -10.95 -1.73 16.16
CA HIS A 230 -11.19 -0.52 15.37
C HIS A 230 -11.14 0.74 16.25
N ARG A 231 -11.84 0.74 17.38
CA ARG A 231 -11.86 1.86 18.34
C ARG A 231 -10.47 2.15 18.87
N ASP A 232 -9.69 1.14 19.22
CA ASP A 232 -8.37 1.31 19.81
C ASP A 232 -7.38 1.92 18.80
N ILE A 233 -7.34 1.41 17.57
CA ILE A 233 -6.52 1.96 16.48
C ILE A 233 -6.98 3.37 16.10
N PHE A 234 -8.30 3.60 16.04
CA PHE A 234 -8.87 4.92 15.75
C PHE A 234 -8.44 5.96 16.79
N SER A 235 -8.45 5.61 18.08
CA SER A 235 -7.99 6.49 19.18
C SER A 235 -6.50 6.85 19.02
N LEU A 236 -5.66 5.89 18.59
CA LEU A 236 -4.25 6.17 18.29
C LEU A 236 -4.11 7.17 17.14
N LEU A 237 -4.88 7.04 16.07
CA LEU A 237 -4.83 7.93 14.91
C LEU A 237 -5.44 9.31 15.21
N GLN A 238 -6.53 9.37 15.95
CA GLN A 238 -7.17 10.64 16.32
C GLN A 238 -6.21 11.54 17.09
N SER A 239 -5.49 11.01 18.07
CA SER A 239 -4.49 11.77 18.82
C SER A 239 -3.38 12.34 17.93
N GLU A 240 -3.00 11.64 16.85
CA GLU A 240 -2.02 12.12 15.87
C GLU A 240 -2.57 13.24 14.97
N LEU A 241 -3.85 13.15 14.57
CA LEU A 241 -4.51 14.19 13.79
C LEU A 241 -4.63 15.49 14.59
N GLU A 242 -5.08 15.41 15.83
CA GLU A 242 -5.18 16.56 16.75
C GLU A 242 -3.82 17.23 16.96
N ASN A 243 -2.79 16.45 17.26
CA ASN A 243 -1.42 16.95 17.40
C ASN A 243 -0.90 17.59 16.10
N SER A 244 -1.21 17.02 14.94
CA SER A 244 -0.82 17.56 13.63
C SER A 244 -1.51 18.90 13.34
N ILE A 245 -2.80 19.01 13.63
CA ILE A 245 -3.58 20.27 13.48
C ILE A 245 -3.02 21.36 14.40
N MET A 246 -2.75 21.02 15.66
CA MET A 246 -2.19 21.95 16.65
C MET A 246 -0.81 22.45 16.18
N ARG A 247 0.08 21.57 15.74
CA ARG A 247 1.41 21.95 15.23
C ARG A 247 1.31 22.90 14.03
N ARG A 248 0.41 22.63 13.07
CA ARG A 248 0.18 23.53 11.91
C ARG A 248 -0.34 24.90 12.32
N ARG A 249 -1.27 24.96 13.28
CA ARG A 249 -1.79 26.23 13.82
C ARG A 249 -0.68 27.04 14.50
N LEU A 250 0.14 26.39 15.34
CA LEU A 250 1.25 27.05 16.01
C LEU A 250 2.33 27.54 15.05
N SER A 251 2.66 26.77 14.01
CA SER A 251 3.59 27.20 12.96
C SER A 251 3.08 28.45 12.25
N ARG A 252 1.80 28.45 11.84
CA ARG A 252 1.19 29.58 11.16
C ARG A 252 1.13 30.85 12.04
N ILE A 253 0.87 30.71 13.34
CA ILE A 253 0.91 31.83 14.26
C ILE A 253 2.31 32.42 14.36
N LYS A 254 3.36 31.59 14.47
CA LYS A 254 4.76 32.04 14.50
C LYS A 254 5.17 32.76 13.22
N GLU A 255 4.76 32.25 12.04
CA GLU A 255 5.00 32.92 10.74
C GLU A 255 4.35 34.30 10.68
N LEU A 256 3.10 34.42 11.14
CA LEU A 256 2.38 35.69 11.17
C LEU A 256 2.99 36.70 12.19
N GLN A 257 3.50 36.21 13.32
CA GLN A 257 4.20 37.08 14.31
C GLN A 257 5.56 37.54 13.75
N GLY A 258 6.33 36.62 13.10
CA GLY A 258 7.60 37.00 12.47
C GLY A 258 7.44 37.98 11.31
N LEU A 259 6.31 37.97 10.60
CA LEU A 259 6.01 38.97 9.57
C LEU A 259 5.66 40.35 10.19
N LYS A 260 4.99 40.42 11.34
CA LYS A 260 4.71 41.66 12.04
C LYS A 260 5.98 42.33 12.58
N ASP A 261 6.92 41.55 13.06
CA ASP A 261 8.23 42.07 13.54
C ASP A 261 9.12 42.62 12.41
N ILE A 262 8.80 42.32 11.14
CA ILE A 262 9.49 42.85 9.93
C ILE A 262 8.82 44.15 9.46
N GLU A 263 7.51 44.30 9.60
CA GLU A 263 6.78 45.53 9.21
C GLU A 263 6.95 46.67 10.23
N GLU A 264 7.36 46.37 11.49
CA GLU A 264 7.62 47.38 12.54
C GLU A 264 9.10 47.82 12.60
N LYS A 265 9.98 47.42 11.71
CA LYS A 265 11.38 47.85 11.55
C LYS A 265 11.58 48.64 10.29
#